data_134ceea5cd0973fa65e229a976fe1695
#
_entry.id   134ceea5cd0973fa65e229a976fe1695
#
_cell.length_a   1.000
_cell.length_b   1.000
_cell.length_c   1.000
_cell.angle_alpha   90.00
_cell.angle_beta   90.00
_cell.angle_gamma   90.00
#
_symmetry.space_group_name_H-M   'P 1'
#
loop_
_entity.id
_entity.type
_entity.pdbx_description
1 polymer ?
#
loop_
_entity_poly.entity_id
_entity_poly.type
_entity_poly.pdbx_seq_one_letter_code
_entity_poly.pdbx_strand_id
1 'polypeptide(L)'
;MRRALILSTLIVGALAPSAAAQTPQPTPTPAPVAPAPAPTEPARIRPGVFVAGVEVSNLTVAEARAGLRAAFAPAYKQPVVVVAAGKRFALKRSAAGFRFNARATARQALAAGAATPPAADGSLPPVAVAPVVSFKRPAIRAFIQSVRTSVAAKPVDASLGFSIRHIVRRHSKPGRALLTAGLRPAIEQALVDPAAVRELRPGLRAIPAKVGWAELAKRYPTVLSIEQSTFTLRLFKHFKLAKTYRVAVGQPAYPTPSGTFAVTSKQVDPVWTAPNSPWAGELAGQSVDGGAADNPLKARWMGLAGGVGIHGTGEPWSIGTRASHGCIRMTVPDVIDLFNQVPMGAPVFIQ
;
A
#
# COMPACT_ATOMS: atom_id res chain seq x y z
N MET A 1 32.88 42.26 2.30
CA MET A 1 33.62 43.31 1.58
C MET A 1 32.73 44.54 1.53
N ARG A 2 33.23 45.57 2.12
CA ARG A 2 32.70 46.91 2.29
C ARG A 2 32.70 47.68 0.95
N ARG A 3 31.71 48.60 0.77
CA ARG A 3 31.83 49.95 0.16
C ARG A 3 30.41 50.52 0.16
N ALA A 4 30.02 51.43 1.03
CA ALA A 4 30.39 52.85 1.21
C ALA A 4 29.73 53.77 0.17
N LEU A 5 28.77 54.51 0.70
CA LEU A 5 28.43 55.94 0.62
C LEU A 5 28.91 56.73 -0.61
N ILE A 6 28.04 57.61 -1.13
CA ILE A 6 28.35 59.06 -1.29
C ILE A 6 27.02 59.85 -1.22
N LEU A 7 27.04 60.87 -0.36
CA LEU A 7 26.07 61.89 -0.07
C LEU A 7 26.51 63.16 -0.96
N SER A 8 25.56 63.80 -1.58
CA SER A 8 25.82 65.16 -2.17
C SER A 8 24.64 66.07 -1.91
N THR A 9 24.89 66.99 -0.99
CA THR A 9 24.13 68.16 -0.66
C THR A 9 24.37 69.26 -1.68
N LEU A 10 23.33 69.91 -2.15
CA LEU A 10 23.46 71.23 -2.88
C LEU A 10 22.42 72.16 -2.28
N ILE A 11 22.95 73.22 -1.65
CA ILE A 11 22.27 74.39 -1.16
C ILE A 11 22.27 75.44 -2.32
N VAL A 12 21.10 75.98 -2.63
CA VAL A 12 21.03 77.22 -3.42
C VAL A 12 19.98 78.17 -2.82
N GLY A 13 20.39 79.38 -2.66
CA GLY A 13 19.87 80.42 -1.84
C GLY A 13 18.55 81.07 -2.26
N ALA A 14 18.02 81.74 -1.28
CA ALA A 14 16.82 82.58 -1.35
C ALA A 14 17.07 83.89 -2.07
N LEU A 15 16.16 84.24 -2.94
CA LEU A 15 15.92 85.58 -3.40
C LEU A 15 14.41 85.89 -3.31
N ALA A 16 14.06 86.80 -2.43
CA ALA A 16 12.71 87.34 -2.33
C ALA A 16 12.47 88.44 -3.41
N PRO A 17 11.35 88.44 -4.05
CA PRO A 17 10.87 89.70 -4.71
C PRO A 17 9.68 90.32 -3.97
N SER A 18 9.74 91.62 -4.08
CA SER A 18 8.91 92.72 -3.59
C SER A 18 7.40 92.55 -3.72
N ALA A 19 6.69 93.03 -2.70
CA ALA A 19 5.25 93.15 -2.67
C ALA A 19 4.75 94.19 -3.65
N ALA A 20 3.93 93.75 -4.61
CA ALA A 20 3.06 94.66 -5.38
C ALA A 20 1.60 94.50 -4.86
N ALA A 21 1.05 95.65 -4.50
CA ALA A 21 -0.37 95.75 -4.00
C ALA A 21 -1.36 95.28 -5.07
N GLN A 22 -2.11 94.30 -4.79
CA GLN A 22 -3.25 93.82 -5.62
C GLN A 22 -4.54 94.43 -5.10
N THR A 23 -5.27 95.11 -5.99
CA THR A 23 -6.64 95.61 -5.82
C THR A 23 -7.61 94.43 -5.56
N PRO A 24 -8.58 94.56 -4.70
CA PRO A 24 -9.58 93.46 -4.41
C PRO A 24 -10.45 93.18 -5.63
N GLN A 25 -10.35 91.93 -6.14
CA GLN A 25 -11.34 91.42 -7.10
C GLN A 25 -12.65 91.04 -6.38
N PRO A 26 -13.79 91.27 -7.02
CA PRO A 26 -15.07 90.81 -6.45
C PRO A 26 -15.14 89.30 -6.39
N THR A 27 -15.56 88.81 -5.26
CA THR A 27 -15.81 87.36 -4.96
C THR A 27 -16.81 86.79 -5.94
N PRO A 28 -16.49 85.72 -6.70
CA PRO A 28 -17.54 85.07 -7.53
C PRO A 28 -18.61 84.39 -6.65
N THR A 29 -19.85 84.68 -6.95
CA THR A 29 -21.02 84.06 -6.35
C THR A 29 -20.95 82.53 -6.56
N PRO A 30 -21.09 81.67 -5.52
CA PRO A 30 -21.06 80.26 -5.69
C PRO A 30 -22.22 79.81 -6.61
N ALA A 31 -21.88 79.07 -7.67
CA ALA A 31 -22.88 78.46 -8.54
C ALA A 31 -23.73 77.47 -7.74
N PRO A 32 -25.04 77.34 -8.03
CA PRO A 32 -25.86 76.39 -7.33
C PRO A 32 -25.30 74.98 -7.48
N VAL A 33 -24.98 74.35 -6.33
CA VAL A 33 -24.55 72.96 -6.27
C VAL A 33 -25.74 72.11 -6.73
N ALA A 34 -25.58 71.40 -7.87
CA ALA A 34 -26.57 70.45 -8.35
C ALA A 34 -26.85 69.40 -7.23
N PRO A 35 -28.12 69.04 -6.99
CA PRO A 35 -28.41 68.07 -5.96
C PRO A 35 -27.69 66.75 -6.28
N ALA A 36 -27.04 66.18 -5.26
CA ALA A 36 -26.38 64.90 -5.38
C ALA A 36 -27.40 63.87 -5.89
N PRO A 37 -27.04 62.99 -6.85
CA PRO A 37 -27.95 61.98 -7.36
C PRO A 37 -28.46 61.15 -6.21
N ALA A 38 -29.81 60.95 -6.16
CA ALA A 38 -30.45 60.10 -5.15
C ALA A 38 -29.77 58.72 -5.11
N PRO A 39 -29.57 58.12 -3.92
CA PRO A 39 -28.96 56.83 -3.81
C PRO A 39 -29.73 55.82 -4.65
N THR A 40 -29.13 55.28 -5.71
CA THR A 40 -29.69 54.22 -6.55
C THR A 40 -29.97 53.00 -5.63
N GLU A 41 -31.19 52.50 -5.54
CA GLU A 41 -31.51 51.29 -4.79
C GLU A 41 -30.61 50.13 -5.24
N PRO A 42 -30.05 49.37 -4.32
CA PRO A 42 -29.18 48.28 -4.69
C PRO A 42 -29.93 47.21 -5.49
N ALA A 43 -29.37 46.78 -6.60
CA ALA A 43 -29.97 45.77 -7.48
C ALA A 43 -30.28 44.48 -6.70
N ARG A 44 -31.50 43.94 -6.90
CA ARG A 44 -31.99 42.72 -6.27
C ARG A 44 -31.98 41.56 -7.23
N ILE A 45 -31.72 40.35 -6.69
CA ILE A 45 -31.77 39.08 -7.44
C ILE A 45 -33.24 38.81 -7.79
N ARG A 46 -33.51 38.47 -9.06
CA ARG A 46 -34.90 38.19 -9.47
C ARG A 46 -35.51 36.97 -8.76
N PRO A 47 -36.85 36.84 -8.71
CA PRO A 47 -37.50 35.62 -8.23
C PRO A 47 -37.07 34.33 -8.97
N GLY A 48 -37.09 33.19 -8.28
CA GLY A 48 -36.78 31.88 -8.84
C GLY A 48 -35.31 31.58 -8.97
N VAL A 49 -34.40 32.31 -8.33
CA VAL A 49 -32.97 32.01 -8.31
C VAL A 49 -32.57 31.24 -7.05
N PHE A 50 -31.90 30.10 -7.26
CA PHE A 50 -31.45 29.20 -6.18
C PHE A 50 -29.93 28.99 -6.27
N VAL A 51 -29.27 28.93 -5.12
CA VAL A 51 -27.85 28.58 -5.00
C VAL A 51 -27.74 27.25 -4.24
N ALA A 52 -27.40 26.15 -4.89
CA ALA A 52 -27.34 24.82 -4.29
C ALA A 52 -28.57 24.52 -3.39
N GLY A 53 -29.78 24.80 -3.91
CA GLY A 53 -31.05 24.57 -3.21
C GLY A 53 -31.48 25.65 -2.23
N VAL A 54 -30.64 26.66 -1.98
CA VAL A 54 -31.04 27.82 -1.13
C VAL A 54 -31.57 28.93 -2.01
N GLU A 55 -32.82 29.35 -1.77
CA GLU A 55 -33.45 30.45 -2.47
C GLU A 55 -32.81 31.79 -2.07
N VAL A 56 -32.49 32.61 -3.10
CA VAL A 56 -31.90 33.94 -2.92
C VAL A 56 -32.70 35.04 -3.63
N SER A 57 -33.97 34.73 -3.95
CA SER A 57 -34.91 35.64 -4.62
C SER A 57 -35.11 36.92 -3.82
N ASN A 58 -35.23 38.05 -4.53
CA ASN A 58 -35.48 39.39 -3.97
C ASN A 58 -34.43 39.94 -3.01
N LEU A 59 -33.32 39.23 -2.83
CA LEU A 59 -32.21 39.66 -1.97
C LEU A 59 -31.25 40.56 -2.73
N THR A 60 -30.67 41.53 -2.05
CA THR A 60 -29.46 42.22 -2.51
C THR A 60 -28.24 41.29 -2.45
N VAL A 61 -27.17 41.64 -3.13
CA VAL A 61 -25.89 40.86 -3.07
C VAL A 61 -25.36 40.78 -1.61
N ALA A 62 -25.61 41.80 -0.78
CA ALA A 62 -25.18 41.80 0.62
C ALA A 62 -26.00 40.82 1.49
N GLU A 63 -27.32 40.84 1.35
CA GLU A 63 -28.24 39.92 2.05
C GLU A 63 -28.01 38.48 1.61
N ALA A 64 -27.94 38.21 0.28
CA ALA A 64 -27.67 36.89 -0.27
C ALA A 64 -26.31 36.33 0.21
N ARG A 65 -25.25 37.17 0.26
CA ARG A 65 -23.97 36.79 0.85
C ARG A 65 -24.06 36.34 2.29
N ALA A 66 -24.80 37.08 3.13
CA ALA A 66 -25.01 36.77 4.54
C ALA A 66 -25.80 35.46 4.70
N GLY A 67 -26.93 35.32 4.01
CA GLY A 67 -27.77 34.14 4.00
C GLY A 67 -27.03 32.87 3.55
N LEU A 68 -26.30 32.92 2.43
CA LEU A 68 -25.51 31.79 1.90
C LEU A 68 -24.37 31.38 2.85
N ARG A 69 -23.73 32.33 3.53
CA ARG A 69 -22.72 31.98 4.55
C ARG A 69 -23.36 31.24 5.73
N ALA A 70 -24.49 31.68 6.21
CA ALA A 70 -25.21 31.03 7.31
C ALA A 70 -25.66 29.61 6.87
N ALA A 71 -26.33 29.51 5.73
CA ALA A 71 -26.87 28.24 5.20
C ALA A 71 -25.84 27.17 4.97
N PHE A 72 -24.70 27.54 4.39
CA PHE A 72 -23.64 26.56 4.01
C PHE A 72 -22.60 26.33 5.11
N ALA A 73 -22.55 27.14 6.17
CA ALA A 73 -21.56 26.99 7.23
C ALA A 73 -21.57 25.61 7.91
N PRO A 74 -22.73 24.99 8.24
CA PRO A 74 -22.75 23.66 8.86
C PRO A 74 -22.11 22.58 7.96
N ALA A 75 -22.47 22.57 6.68
CA ALA A 75 -21.96 21.62 5.72
C ALA A 75 -20.45 21.81 5.45
N TYR A 76 -20.03 23.04 5.19
CA TYR A 76 -18.63 23.32 4.87
C TYR A 76 -17.68 23.22 6.07
N LYS A 77 -18.17 23.22 7.31
CA LYS A 77 -17.36 22.93 8.51
C LYS A 77 -17.00 21.45 8.62
N GLN A 78 -17.83 20.55 8.06
CA GLN A 78 -17.58 19.11 8.12
C GLN A 78 -16.44 18.69 7.15
N PRO A 79 -15.59 17.76 7.57
CA PRO A 79 -14.58 17.18 6.66
C PRO A 79 -15.25 16.27 5.62
N VAL A 80 -14.61 16.07 4.49
CA VAL A 80 -14.92 14.95 3.60
C VAL A 80 -14.22 13.71 4.15
N VAL A 81 -14.97 12.64 4.40
CA VAL A 81 -14.47 11.41 5.02
C VAL A 81 -14.45 10.29 3.99
N VAL A 82 -13.32 9.61 3.87
CA VAL A 82 -13.19 8.37 3.09
C VAL A 82 -13.11 7.20 4.07
N VAL A 83 -14.01 6.22 3.92
CA VAL A 83 -14.04 5.00 4.73
C VAL A 83 -13.59 3.83 3.86
N ALA A 84 -12.46 3.23 4.20
CA ALA A 84 -11.90 2.11 3.44
C ALA A 84 -11.14 1.14 4.36
N ALA A 85 -11.30 -0.15 4.14
CA ALA A 85 -10.66 -1.22 4.93
C ALA A 85 -10.90 -1.09 6.45
N GLY A 86 -12.09 -0.66 6.87
CA GLY A 86 -12.44 -0.44 8.29
C GLY A 86 -11.82 0.82 8.91
N LYS A 87 -11.11 1.63 8.14
CA LYS A 87 -10.47 2.87 8.60
C LYS A 87 -11.21 4.10 8.06
N ARG A 88 -11.19 5.19 8.84
CA ARG A 88 -11.77 6.48 8.47
C ARG A 88 -10.64 7.48 8.24
N PHE A 89 -10.69 8.17 7.10
CA PHE A 89 -9.73 9.19 6.69
C PHE A 89 -10.48 10.50 6.46
N ALA A 90 -10.11 11.56 7.16
CA ALA A 90 -10.79 12.84 7.08
C ALA A 90 -9.94 13.87 6.31
N LEU A 91 -10.47 14.40 5.22
CA LEU A 91 -9.91 15.57 4.54
C LEU A 91 -10.53 16.83 5.18
N LYS A 92 -9.77 17.46 6.06
CA LYS A 92 -10.17 18.74 6.68
C LYS A 92 -10.16 19.85 5.64
N ARG A 93 -11.06 20.81 5.79
CA ARG A 93 -11.17 22.01 4.93
C ARG A 93 -9.85 22.76 4.78
N SER A 94 -9.10 22.95 5.86
CA SER A 94 -7.80 23.63 5.85
C SER A 94 -6.77 22.86 5.01
N ALA A 95 -6.72 21.53 5.14
CA ALA A 95 -5.82 20.67 4.36
C ALA A 95 -6.16 20.71 2.86
N ALA A 96 -7.44 20.75 2.49
CA ALA A 96 -7.88 20.92 1.12
C ALA A 96 -7.62 22.34 0.56
N GLY A 97 -7.26 23.30 1.39
CA GLY A 97 -7.16 24.73 1.00
C GLY A 97 -8.50 25.29 0.55
N PHE A 98 -9.62 24.74 1.08
CA PHE A 98 -10.97 25.09 0.68
C PHE A 98 -11.35 26.51 1.12
N ARG A 99 -11.94 27.26 0.20
CA ARG A 99 -12.50 28.59 0.44
C ARG A 99 -13.84 28.74 -0.28
N PHE A 100 -14.87 29.17 0.43
CA PHE A 100 -16.14 29.55 -0.13
C PHE A 100 -16.20 31.08 -0.31
N ASN A 101 -16.46 31.53 -1.53
CA ASN A 101 -16.63 32.94 -1.85
C ASN A 101 -18.11 33.32 -1.96
N ALA A 102 -18.75 33.54 -0.83
CA ALA A 102 -20.16 33.89 -0.78
C ALA A 102 -20.53 35.20 -1.53
N ARG A 103 -19.58 36.18 -1.60
CA ARG A 103 -19.81 37.41 -2.36
C ARG A 103 -19.83 37.17 -3.87
N ALA A 104 -18.85 36.38 -4.37
CA ALA A 104 -18.83 36.01 -5.77
C ALA A 104 -20.04 35.16 -6.15
N THR A 105 -20.46 34.24 -5.29
CA THR A 105 -21.66 33.43 -5.47
C THR A 105 -22.92 34.28 -5.58
N ALA A 106 -23.12 35.26 -4.67
CA ALA A 106 -24.27 36.17 -4.72
C ALA A 106 -24.29 37.06 -5.96
N ARG A 107 -23.09 37.52 -6.42
CA ARG A 107 -22.98 38.29 -7.67
C ARG A 107 -23.29 37.39 -8.88
N GLN A 108 -22.86 36.15 -8.87
CA GLN A 108 -23.16 35.20 -9.95
C GLN A 108 -24.66 34.91 -10.00
N ALA A 109 -25.34 34.78 -8.83
CA ALA A 109 -26.77 34.58 -8.77
C ALA A 109 -27.54 35.80 -9.34
N LEU A 110 -27.11 37.04 -9.01
CA LEU A 110 -27.69 38.26 -9.58
C LEU A 110 -27.51 38.28 -11.12
N ALA A 111 -26.32 38.02 -11.63
CA ALA A 111 -26.04 38.03 -13.03
C ALA A 111 -26.79 36.92 -13.79
N ALA A 112 -26.85 35.70 -13.25
CA ALA A 112 -27.56 34.57 -13.84
C ALA A 112 -29.08 34.81 -13.90
N GLY A 113 -29.63 35.43 -12.83
CA GLY A 113 -31.00 35.87 -12.82
C GLY A 113 -31.32 36.90 -13.90
N ALA A 114 -30.46 37.93 -14.06
CA ALA A 114 -30.66 38.98 -15.08
C ALA A 114 -30.50 38.44 -16.52
N ALA A 115 -29.61 37.43 -16.74
CA ALA A 115 -29.35 36.85 -18.06
C ALA A 115 -30.41 35.86 -18.53
N THR A 116 -31.33 35.42 -17.67
CA THR A 116 -32.36 34.42 -18.04
C THR A 116 -33.67 35.16 -18.31
N PRO A 117 -34.14 35.23 -19.59
CA PRO A 117 -35.37 35.91 -19.94
C PRO A 117 -36.61 35.18 -19.40
N PRO A 118 -37.75 35.86 -19.26
CA PRO A 118 -39.04 35.20 -19.04
C PRO A 118 -39.35 34.19 -20.14
N ALA A 119 -40.08 33.13 -19.82
CA ALA A 119 -40.61 32.20 -20.83
C ALA A 119 -41.69 32.87 -21.67
N ALA A 120 -42.13 32.26 -22.77
CA ALA A 120 -43.10 32.79 -23.71
C ALA A 120 -44.47 33.06 -23.03
N ASP A 121 -44.78 32.39 -21.94
CA ASP A 121 -46.01 32.59 -21.14
C ASP A 121 -45.83 33.64 -20.04
N GLY A 122 -44.73 34.38 -20.03
CA GLY A 122 -44.39 35.38 -19.02
C GLY A 122 -43.87 34.84 -17.70
N SER A 123 -43.78 33.50 -17.52
CA SER A 123 -43.25 32.89 -16.31
C SER A 123 -41.72 33.06 -16.23
N LEU A 124 -41.20 33.07 -14.98
CA LEU A 124 -39.76 33.15 -14.74
C LEU A 124 -39.22 31.72 -14.46
N PRO A 125 -38.52 31.13 -15.43
CA PRO A 125 -37.95 29.80 -15.20
C PRO A 125 -36.95 29.81 -14.05
N PRO A 126 -36.88 28.74 -13.21
CA PRO A 126 -35.96 28.67 -12.09
C PRO A 126 -34.51 28.65 -12.57
N VAL A 127 -33.63 29.35 -11.84
CA VAL A 127 -32.19 29.43 -12.16
C VAL A 127 -31.41 28.80 -11.01
N ALA A 128 -30.68 27.73 -11.31
CA ALA A 128 -29.79 27.08 -10.37
C ALA A 128 -28.36 27.58 -10.55
N VAL A 129 -27.73 28.03 -9.48
CA VAL A 129 -26.36 28.56 -9.45
C VAL A 129 -25.51 27.71 -8.53
N ALA A 130 -24.32 27.32 -8.97
CA ALA A 130 -23.38 26.62 -8.12
C ALA A 130 -22.63 27.59 -7.19
N PRO A 131 -22.27 27.17 -5.95
CA PRO A 131 -21.43 27.97 -5.08
C PRO A 131 -20.04 28.19 -5.67
N VAL A 132 -19.54 29.42 -5.60
CA VAL A 132 -18.15 29.74 -6.00
C VAL A 132 -17.20 29.32 -4.89
N VAL A 133 -16.49 28.23 -5.14
CA VAL A 133 -15.51 27.69 -4.22
C VAL A 133 -14.14 27.56 -4.88
N SER A 134 -13.10 27.54 -4.06
CA SER A 134 -11.74 27.18 -4.50
C SER A 134 -11.13 26.17 -3.55
N PHE A 135 -10.30 25.29 -4.08
CA PHE A 135 -9.56 24.29 -3.32
C PHE A 135 -8.29 23.86 -4.08
N LYS A 136 -7.35 23.24 -3.38
CA LYS A 136 -6.08 22.80 -3.95
C LYS A 136 -6.19 21.35 -4.46
N ARG A 137 -6.32 21.15 -5.78
CA ARG A 137 -6.33 19.81 -6.39
C ARG A 137 -5.11 18.95 -6.03
N PRO A 138 -3.87 19.48 -5.91
CA PRO A 138 -2.73 18.70 -5.42
C PRO A 138 -2.96 18.12 -4.01
N ALA A 139 -3.61 18.88 -3.12
CA ALA A 139 -3.92 18.40 -1.76
C ALA A 139 -4.91 17.22 -1.78
N ILE A 140 -5.91 17.26 -2.66
CA ILE A 140 -6.85 16.15 -2.86
C ILE A 140 -6.10 14.91 -3.38
N ARG A 141 -5.20 15.07 -4.36
CA ARG A 141 -4.39 13.96 -4.87
C ARG A 141 -3.49 13.36 -3.77
N ALA A 142 -2.83 14.20 -2.98
CA ALA A 142 -2.00 13.76 -1.85
C ALA A 142 -2.84 13.01 -0.80
N PHE A 143 -4.04 13.50 -0.48
CA PHE A 143 -4.97 12.81 0.42
C PHE A 143 -5.37 11.43 -0.12
N ILE A 144 -5.79 11.33 -1.39
CA ILE A 144 -6.13 10.04 -2.01
C ILE A 144 -4.94 9.08 -1.97
N GLN A 145 -3.72 9.58 -2.25
CA GLN A 145 -2.51 8.77 -2.18
C GLN A 145 -2.22 8.29 -0.76
N SER A 146 -2.43 9.13 0.26
CA SER A 146 -2.25 8.72 1.66
C SER A 146 -3.25 7.63 2.07
N VAL A 147 -4.52 7.75 1.66
CA VAL A 147 -5.54 6.73 1.87
C VAL A 147 -5.13 5.43 1.17
N ARG A 148 -4.75 5.51 -0.12
CA ARG A 148 -4.30 4.36 -0.92
C ARG A 148 -3.15 3.61 -0.24
N THR A 149 -2.12 4.32 0.20
CA THR A 149 -0.97 3.72 0.90
C THR A 149 -1.38 3.08 2.23
N SER A 150 -2.24 3.74 2.99
CA SER A 150 -2.67 3.26 4.32
C SER A 150 -3.56 2.03 4.28
N VAL A 151 -4.31 1.80 3.19
CA VAL A 151 -5.20 0.64 3.05
C VAL A 151 -4.59 -0.49 2.23
N ALA A 152 -3.53 -0.21 1.47
CA ALA A 152 -2.85 -1.21 0.69
C ALA A 152 -2.28 -2.33 1.57
N ALA A 153 -2.43 -3.56 1.11
CA ALA A 153 -1.77 -4.72 1.68
C ALA A 153 -1.17 -5.54 0.55
N LYS A 154 0.08 -5.96 0.74
CA LYS A 154 0.72 -6.89 -0.20
C LYS A 154 0.10 -8.29 -0.03
N PRO A 155 -0.05 -9.05 -1.11
CA PRO A 155 -0.40 -10.45 -1.00
C PRO A 155 0.73 -11.23 -0.31
N VAL A 156 0.36 -12.27 0.41
CA VAL A 156 1.31 -13.20 1.05
C VAL A 156 1.10 -14.55 0.41
N ASP A 157 2.15 -15.13 -0.13
CA ASP A 157 2.12 -16.45 -0.73
C ASP A 157 1.98 -17.54 0.34
N ALA A 158 1.39 -18.66 -0.03
CA ALA A 158 1.40 -19.86 0.80
C ALA A 158 2.84 -20.33 0.99
N SER A 159 3.16 -20.84 2.16
CA SER A 159 4.46 -21.40 2.48
C SER A 159 4.36 -22.60 3.39
N LEU A 160 5.39 -23.46 3.34
CA LEU A 160 5.56 -24.55 4.27
C LEU A 160 6.40 -24.06 5.45
N GLY A 161 5.93 -24.33 6.65
CA GLY A 161 6.75 -24.34 7.84
C GLY A 161 7.00 -25.80 8.22
N PHE A 162 8.19 -26.07 8.75
CA PHE A 162 8.53 -27.41 9.19
C PHE A 162 8.51 -27.46 10.73
N SER A 163 7.77 -28.42 11.26
CA SER A 163 7.95 -28.93 12.60
C SER A 163 8.43 -30.37 12.43
N ILE A 164 9.20 -30.86 13.37
CA ILE A 164 9.80 -32.20 13.28
C ILE A 164 8.77 -33.32 13.05
N ARG A 165 7.56 -33.14 13.58
CA ARG A 165 6.50 -34.18 13.56
C ARG A 165 5.34 -33.85 12.63
N HIS A 166 5.25 -32.62 12.11
CA HIS A 166 4.17 -32.20 11.23
C HIS A 166 4.58 -31.07 10.29
N ILE A 167 3.93 -30.97 9.17
CA ILE A 167 4.10 -29.87 8.24
C ILE A 167 3.19 -28.72 8.66
N VAL A 168 3.77 -27.57 8.98
CA VAL A 168 3.03 -26.35 9.31
C VAL A 168 2.58 -25.68 8.02
N ARG A 169 1.28 -25.53 7.84
CA ARG A 169 0.68 -24.89 6.69
C ARG A 169 0.51 -23.39 6.93
N ARG A 170 1.19 -22.58 6.16
CA ARG A 170 0.95 -21.13 6.13
C ARG A 170 0.16 -20.80 4.88
N HIS A 171 -1.13 -20.55 5.06
CA HIS A 171 -2.02 -20.24 3.95
C HIS A 171 -1.69 -18.89 3.33
N SER A 172 -1.92 -18.79 2.01
CA SER A 172 -1.82 -17.51 1.30
C SER A 172 -2.87 -16.53 1.82
N LYS A 173 -2.51 -15.24 1.79
CA LYS A 173 -3.44 -14.16 2.10
C LYS A 173 -3.50 -13.22 0.90
N PRO A 174 -4.68 -12.88 0.38
CA PRO A 174 -4.79 -11.90 -0.69
C PRO A 174 -4.35 -10.53 -0.18
N GLY A 175 -3.67 -9.81 -1.03
CA GLY A 175 -3.44 -8.39 -0.87
C GLY A 175 -4.69 -7.58 -1.19
N ARG A 176 -4.62 -6.27 -1.02
CA ARG A 176 -5.72 -5.36 -1.37
C ARG A 176 -5.18 -4.01 -1.85
N ALA A 177 -5.91 -3.39 -2.76
CA ALA A 177 -5.65 -2.05 -3.24
C ALA A 177 -6.95 -1.24 -3.27
N LEU A 178 -6.85 0.06 -3.00
CA LEU A 178 -7.97 0.99 -3.10
C LEU A 178 -8.34 1.20 -4.56
N LEU A 179 -9.63 1.11 -4.88
CA LEU A 179 -10.17 1.58 -6.16
C LEU A 179 -10.32 3.10 -6.10
N THR A 180 -9.50 3.81 -6.89
CA THR A 180 -9.46 5.27 -6.88
C THR A 180 -10.26 5.90 -8.03
N ALA A 181 -10.78 5.09 -8.95
CA ALA A 181 -11.65 5.56 -10.01
C ALA A 181 -12.88 6.25 -9.41
N GLY A 182 -13.19 7.45 -9.88
CA GLY A 182 -14.31 8.25 -9.37
C GLY A 182 -14.10 8.92 -8.01
N LEU A 183 -13.10 8.54 -7.21
CA LEU A 183 -12.92 9.09 -5.86
C LEU A 183 -12.55 10.58 -5.86
N ARG A 184 -11.72 11.01 -6.81
CA ARG A 184 -11.35 12.42 -6.94
C ARG A 184 -12.57 13.30 -7.28
N PRO A 185 -13.35 13.03 -8.34
CA PRO A 185 -14.54 13.83 -8.63
C PRO A 185 -15.57 13.78 -7.49
N ALA A 186 -15.74 12.65 -6.79
CA ALA A 186 -16.64 12.57 -5.65
C ALA A 186 -16.19 13.47 -4.48
N ILE A 187 -14.89 13.57 -4.20
CA ILE A 187 -14.35 14.50 -3.20
C ILE A 187 -14.54 15.96 -3.66
N GLU A 188 -14.24 16.25 -4.93
CA GLU A 188 -14.43 17.60 -5.51
C GLU A 188 -15.92 18.00 -5.43
N GLN A 189 -16.85 17.11 -5.78
CA GLN A 189 -18.29 17.33 -5.64
C GLN A 189 -18.68 17.58 -4.20
N ALA A 190 -18.21 16.77 -3.24
CA ALA A 190 -18.48 16.98 -1.82
C ALA A 190 -17.92 18.31 -1.27
N LEU A 191 -16.90 18.88 -1.89
CA LEU A 191 -16.37 20.20 -1.55
C LEU A 191 -17.21 21.32 -2.16
N VAL A 192 -17.72 21.15 -3.40
CA VAL A 192 -18.50 22.17 -4.13
C VAL A 192 -19.92 22.25 -3.61
N ASP A 193 -20.59 21.11 -3.51
CA ASP A 193 -22.01 21.04 -3.16
C ASP A 193 -22.19 20.84 -1.66
N PRO A 194 -22.81 21.81 -0.94
CA PRO A 194 -23.06 21.68 0.50
C PRO A 194 -24.05 20.56 0.84
N ALA A 195 -24.89 20.12 -0.09
CA ALA A 195 -25.84 19.02 0.09
C ALA A 195 -25.24 17.64 -0.25
N ALA A 196 -24.05 17.59 -0.84
CA ALA A 196 -23.43 16.33 -1.22
C ALA A 196 -23.06 15.45 -0.03
N VAL A 197 -23.11 14.13 -0.25
CA VAL A 197 -22.65 13.12 0.72
C VAL A 197 -21.17 13.34 1.04
N ARG A 198 -20.85 13.46 2.32
CA ARG A 198 -19.48 13.72 2.79
C ARG A 198 -18.73 12.48 3.25
N GLU A 199 -19.41 11.35 3.39
CA GLU A 199 -18.79 10.07 3.69
C GLU A 199 -18.77 9.21 2.43
N LEU A 200 -17.56 9.01 1.87
CA LEU A 200 -17.32 8.27 0.65
C LEU A 200 -16.77 6.87 1.00
N ARG A 201 -17.30 5.84 0.35
CA ARG A 201 -16.92 4.43 0.57
C ARG A 201 -16.41 3.80 -0.74
N PRO A 202 -15.19 4.11 -1.17
CA PRO A 202 -14.62 3.50 -2.37
C PRO A 202 -14.42 2.00 -2.17
N GLY A 203 -14.54 1.24 -3.26
CA GLY A 203 -14.30 -0.20 -3.27
C GLY A 203 -12.83 -0.55 -3.06
N LEU A 204 -12.59 -1.82 -2.71
CA LEU A 204 -11.26 -2.42 -2.64
C LEU A 204 -11.16 -3.53 -3.68
N ARG A 205 -10.02 -3.62 -4.36
CA ARG A 205 -9.68 -4.74 -5.23
C ARG A 205 -8.78 -5.70 -4.49
N ALA A 206 -9.15 -6.98 -4.46
CA ALA A 206 -8.26 -8.04 -3.98
C ALA A 206 -7.10 -8.26 -4.96
N ILE A 207 -5.90 -8.45 -4.44
CA ILE A 207 -4.71 -8.83 -5.20
C ILE A 207 -4.42 -10.28 -4.82
N PRO A 208 -4.54 -11.24 -5.75
CA PRO A 208 -4.29 -12.64 -5.45
C PRO A 208 -2.82 -12.86 -5.09
N ALA A 209 -2.56 -13.81 -4.20
CA ALA A 209 -1.22 -14.34 -3.97
C ALA A 209 -0.73 -15.08 -5.23
N LYS A 210 0.57 -15.07 -5.47
CA LYS A 210 1.18 -15.77 -6.61
C LYS A 210 1.18 -17.28 -6.43
N VAL A 211 1.39 -17.73 -5.17
CA VAL A 211 1.41 -19.14 -4.82
C VAL A 211 0.27 -19.42 -3.83
N GLY A 212 -0.70 -20.18 -4.28
CA GLY A 212 -1.77 -20.73 -3.45
C GLY A 212 -1.37 -22.07 -2.83
N TRP A 213 -2.21 -22.58 -1.91
CA TRP A 213 -1.95 -23.86 -1.27
C TRP A 213 -1.95 -25.02 -2.27
N ALA A 214 -2.86 -25.02 -3.24
CA ALA A 214 -2.95 -26.06 -4.27
C ALA A 214 -1.69 -26.12 -5.15
N GLU A 215 -1.13 -24.95 -5.49
CA GLU A 215 0.11 -24.86 -6.24
C GLU A 215 1.31 -25.37 -5.43
N LEU A 216 1.36 -25.04 -4.15
CA LEU A 216 2.41 -25.50 -3.25
C LEU A 216 2.36 -27.04 -3.08
N ALA A 217 1.16 -27.61 -2.99
CA ALA A 217 0.95 -29.06 -2.89
C ALA A 217 1.39 -29.82 -4.17
N LYS A 218 1.19 -29.22 -5.34
CA LYS A 218 1.70 -29.77 -6.61
C LYS A 218 3.23 -29.71 -6.69
N ARG A 219 3.81 -28.59 -6.26
CA ARG A 219 5.25 -28.36 -6.28
C ARG A 219 6.03 -29.27 -5.34
N TYR A 220 5.44 -29.59 -4.17
CA TYR A 220 6.06 -30.43 -3.15
C TYR A 220 5.14 -31.59 -2.75
N PRO A 221 4.94 -32.57 -3.64
CA PRO A 221 4.08 -33.71 -3.37
C PRO A 221 4.62 -34.61 -2.26
N THR A 222 5.93 -34.55 -2.04
CA THR A 222 6.65 -35.34 -1.04
C THR A 222 7.57 -34.44 -0.21
N VAL A 223 7.60 -34.64 1.10
CA VAL A 223 8.45 -33.95 2.07
C VAL A 223 8.99 -34.97 3.06
N LEU A 224 10.24 -34.83 3.47
CA LEU A 224 10.84 -35.65 4.53
C LEU A 224 11.12 -34.80 5.77
N SER A 225 10.98 -35.40 6.95
CA SER A 225 11.54 -34.85 8.19
C SER A 225 12.35 -35.91 8.92
N ILE A 226 13.49 -35.52 9.49
CA ILE A 226 14.41 -36.40 10.22
C ILE A 226 14.61 -35.83 11.61
N GLU A 227 14.14 -36.56 12.60
CA GLU A 227 14.29 -36.24 14.04
C GLU A 227 15.48 -37.03 14.58
N GLN A 228 16.62 -36.35 14.74
CA GLN A 228 17.86 -36.98 15.17
C GLN A 228 17.80 -37.50 16.61
N SER A 229 17.04 -36.84 17.49
CA SER A 229 16.89 -37.21 18.90
C SER A 229 16.12 -38.53 19.09
N THR A 230 15.23 -38.87 18.16
CA THR A 230 14.42 -40.09 18.19
C THR A 230 14.79 -41.07 17.08
N PHE A 231 15.81 -40.77 16.28
CA PHE A 231 16.24 -41.60 15.15
C PHE A 231 15.12 -41.95 14.18
N THR A 232 14.33 -40.93 13.82
CA THR A 232 13.08 -41.16 13.09
C THR A 232 13.06 -40.30 11.83
N LEU A 233 12.85 -40.96 10.66
CA LEU A 233 12.55 -40.32 9.40
C LEU A 233 11.07 -40.48 9.09
N ARG A 234 10.40 -39.36 8.74
CA ARG A 234 8.99 -39.35 8.36
C ARG A 234 8.84 -38.93 6.91
N LEU A 235 8.10 -39.70 6.16
CA LEU A 235 7.68 -39.43 4.80
C LEU A 235 6.29 -38.82 4.83
N PHE A 236 6.16 -37.62 4.27
CA PHE A 236 4.88 -36.94 4.05
C PHE A 236 4.50 -36.96 2.58
N LYS A 237 3.30 -37.37 2.25
CA LYS A 237 2.68 -37.27 0.93
C LYS A 237 1.55 -36.26 0.96
N HIS A 238 1.56 -35.28 0.04
CA HIS A 238 0.56 -34.20 0.05
C HIS A 238 0.37 -33.60 1.46
N PHE A 239 1.49 -33.45 2.18
CA PHE A 239 1.58 -32.90 3.53
C PHE A 239 0.86 -33.69 4.63
N LYS A 240 0.52 -34.96 4.36
CA LYS A 240 0.03 -35.94 5.37
C LYS A 240 1.12 -36.96 5.63
N LEU A 241 1.27 -37.37 6.90
CA LEU A 241 2.21 -38.43 7.25
C LEU A 241 1.77 -39.74 6.53
N ALA A 242 2.67 -40.25 5.70
CA ALA A 242 2.45 -41.50 4.93
C ALA A 242 3.19 -42.68 5.56
N LYS A 243 4.45 -42.48 5.98
CA LYS A 243 5.25 -43.56 6.57
C LYS A 243 6.32 -43.04 7.52
N THR A 244 6.73 -43.87 8.44
CA THR A 244 7.82 -43.59 9.39
C THR A 244 8.84 -44.71 9.31
N TYR A 245 10.14 -44.33 9.31
CA TYR A 245 11.26 -45.23 9.29
C TYR A 245 12.20 -44.96 10.45
N ARG A 246 12.89 -46.02 10.89
CA ARG A 246 14.00 -45.90 11.85
C ARG A 246 15.28 -45.62 11.06
N VAL A 247 16.14 -44.74 11.59
CA VAL A 247 17.41 -44.35 10.96
C VAL A 247 18.57 -44.34 11.96
N ALA A 248 19.79 -44.41 11.46
CA ALA A 248 20.94 -43.99 12.22
C ALA A 248 21.40 -42.61 11.73
N VAL A 249 21.96 -41.81 12.61
CA VAL A 249 22.47 -40.45 12.32
C VAL A 249 23.93 -40.31 12.72
N GLY A 250 24.52 -39.15 12.43
CA GLY A 250 25.91 -38.83 12.74
C GLY A 250 26.24 -38.95 14.23
N GLN A 251 27.40 -39.54 14.50
CA GLN A 251 27.98 -39.58 15.84
C GLN A 251 28.45 -38.19 16.29
N PRO A 252 28.70 -37.95 17.57
CA PRO A 252 29.02 -36.59 18.07
C PRO A 252 30.23 -35.93 17.38
N ALA A 253 31.23 -36.72 16.95
CA ALA A 253 32.41 -36.21 16.22
C ALA A 253 32.09 -35.81 14.78
N TYR A 254 31.04 -36.37 14.18
CA TYR A 254 30.59 -36.14 12.80
C TYR A 254 29.10 -36.02 12.73
N PRO A 255 28.53 -34.93 13.27
CA PRO A 255 27.09 -34.81 13.44
C PRO A 255 26.37 -34.67 12.09
N THR A 256 25.19 -35.25 11.98
CA THR A 256 24.27 -34.95 10.88
C THR A 256 23.85 -33.48 10.98
N PRO A 257 23.99 -32.67 9.90
CA PRO A 257 23.66 -31.25 9.95
C PRO A 257 22.15 -31.04 10.12
N SER A 258 21.76 -30.12 10.97
CA SER A 258 20.36 -29.67 11.09
C SER A 258 20.06 -28.55 10.08
N GLY A 259 18.80 -28.49 9.61
CA GLY A 259 18.36 -27.47 8.67
C GLY A 259 17.32 -27.96 7.67
N THR A 260 17.15 -27.19 6.62
CA THR A 260 16.28 -27.55 5.49
C THR A 260 17.13 -27.79 4.25
N PHE A 261 17.01 -28.95 3.70
CA PHE A 261 17.74 -29.46 2.53
C PHE A 261 16.75 -29.84 1.44
N ALA A 262 17.28 -30.27 0.29
CA ALA A 262 16.54 -30.91 -0.77
C ALA A 262 17.30 -32.14 -1.26
N VAL A 263 16.60 -33.13 -1.81
CA VAL A 263 17.23 -34.25 -2.50
C VAL A 263 17.85 -33.76 -3.80
N THR A 264 19.17 -33.75 -3.88
CA THR A 264 19.95 -33.20 -5.01
C THR A 264 20.47 -34.27 -5.98
N SER A 265 20.53 -35.51 -5.53
CA SER A 265 20.92 -36.64 -6.38
C SER A 265 20.28 -37.94 -5.93
N LYS A 266 20.08 -38.88 -6.84
CA LYS A 266 19.52 -40.21 -6.56
C LYS A 266 20.32 -41.23 -7.39
N GLN A 267 20.78 -42.30 -6.73
CA GLN A 267 21.55 -43.35 -7.39
C GLN A 267 21.08 -44.73 -6.89
N VAL A 268 21.00 -45.67 -7.82
CA VAL A 268 20.82 -47.10 -7.56
C VAL A 268 22.18 -47.72 -7.60
N ASP A 269 22.50 -48.58 -6.64
CA ASP A 269 23.78 -49.23 -6.45
C ASP A 269 24.95 -48.25 -6.67
N PRO A 270 25.04 -47.18 -5.80
CA PRO A 270 26.01 -46.13 -5.99
C PRO A 270 27.44 -46.61 -5.80
N VAL A 271 28.36 -46.14 -6.63
CA VAL A 271 29.78 -46.23 -6.32
C VAL A 271 30.07 -45.39 -5.09
N TRP A 272 30.72 -45.93 -4.10
CA TRP A 272 31.20 -45.18 -2.94
C TRP A 272 32.64 -44.77 -3.12
N THR A 273 32.94 -43.49 -3.01
CA THR A 273 34.31 -43.00 -2.91
C THR A 273 34.55 -42.54 -1.49
N ALA A 274 35.53 -43.12 -0.83
CA ALA A 274 35.88 -42.77 0.55
C ALA A 274 36.38 -41.32 0.59
N PRO A 275 35.86 -40.46 1.44
CA PRO A 275 36.30 -39.07 1.52
C PRO A 275 37.73 -38.99 2.09
N ASN A 276 38.44 -37.92 1.71
CA ASN A 276 39.76 -37.61 2.26
C ASN A 276 39.57 -37.07 3.71
N SER A 277 39.21 -37.95 4.62
CA SER A 277 39.03 -37.61 6.03
C SER A 277 39.74 -38.62 6.92
N PRO A 278 40.23 -38.22 8.12
CA PRO A 278 40.99 -39.09 9.01
C PRO A 278 40.31 -40.42 9.35
N TRP A 279 38.98 -40.44 9.38
CA TRP A 279 38.24 -41.66 9.66
C TRP A 279 38.23 -42.70 8.53
N ALA A 280 38.55 -42.27 7.30
CA ALA A 280 38.61 -43.18 6.15
C ALA A 280 39.90 -43.99 6.12
N GLY A 281 40.95 -43.58 6.87
CA GLY A 281 42.20 -44.27 6.98
C GLY A 281 42.84 -44.56 5.59
N GLU A 282 43.24 -45.79 5.38
CA GLU A 282 43.85 -46.27 4.10
C GLU A 282 42.87 -46.29 2.92
N LEU A 283 41.57 -46.23 3.19
CA LEU A 283 40.54 -46.15 2.14
C LEU A 283 40.36 -44.76 1.55
N ALA A 284 40.98 -43.72 2.15
CA ALA A 284 40.80 -42.33 1.70
C ALA A 284 41.10 -42.19 0.19
N GLY A 285 40.14 -41.67 -0.59
CA GLY A 285 40.21 -41.50 -2.03
C GLY A 285 39.97 -42.80 -2.86
N GLN A 286 39.90 -43.98 -2.21
CA GLN A 286 39.56 -45.21 -2.90
C GLN A 286 38.08 -45.32 -3.19
N SER A 287 37.72 -46.03 -4.27
CA SER A 287 36.33 -46.26 -4.67
C SER A 287 35.97 -47.74 -4.51
N VAL A 288 34.73 -47.96 -4.06
CA VAL A 288 34.13 -49.32 -3.97
C VAL A 288 32.94 -49.35 -4.93
N ASP A 289 32.88 -50.34 -5.77
CA ASP A 289 31.88 -50.47 -6.82
C ASP A 289 30.45 -50.57 -6.25
N GLY A 290 29.49 -50.11 -7.03
CA GLY A 290 28.08 -50.24 -6.72
C GLY A 290 27.65 -51.71 -6.67
N GLY A 291 26.88 -52.04 -5.63
CA GLY A 291 26.41 -53.43 -5.41
C GLY A 291 27.46 -54.36 -4.77
N ALA A 292 28.71 -53.94 -4.57
CA ALA A 292 29.71 -54.73 -3.87
C ALA A 292 29.36 -55.02 -2.43
N ALA A 293 29.75 -56.18 -1.91
CA ALA A 293 29.36 -56.62 -0.57
C ALA A 293 29.91 -55.71 0.55
N ASP A 294 31.02 -55.07 0.32
CA ASP A 294 31.70 -54.14 1.23
C ASP A 294 31.36 -52.66 1.01
N ASN A 295 30.55 -52.35 -0.04
CA ASN A 295 30.09 -50.98 -0.26
C ASN A 295 29.18 -50.48 0.89
N PRO A 296 29.59 -49.44 1.64
CA PRO A 296 28.85 -48.99 2.82
C PRO A 296 27.51 -48.30 2.50
N LEU A 297 27.30 -47.85 1.24
CA LEU A 297 26.07 -47.16 0.82
C LEU A 297 24.94 -48.13 0.45
N LYS A 298 25.32 -49.38 0.14
CA LYS A 298 24.41 -50.44 -0.31
C LYS A 298 23.55 -50.01 -1.51
N ALA A 299 22.29 -50.41 -1.53
CA ALA A 299 21.42 -50.38 -2.71
C ALA A 299 21.00 -49.01 -3.22
N ARG A 300 20.99 -47.99 -2.39
CA ARG A 300 20.42 -46.65 -2.75
C ARG A 300 21.15 -45.53 -2.05
N TRP A 301 21.25 -44.41 -2.79
CA TRP A 301 21.74 -43.13 -2.31
C TRP A 301 20.76 -42.03 -2.69
N MET A 302 20.42 -41.17 -1.76
CA MET A 302 19.74 -39.90 -1.96
C MET A 302 20.61 -38.78 -1.35
N GLY A 303 21.32 -38.02 -2.21
CA GLY A 303 22.24 -36.96 -1.81
C GLY A 303 21.47 -35.73 -1.37
N LEU A 304 21.98 -35.09 -0.30
CA LEU A 304 21.58 -33.78 0.18
C LEU A 304 22.72 -32.80 -0.07
N ALA A 305 22.63 -31.58 0.45
CA ALA A 305 23.72 -30.61 0.34
C ALA A 305 24.90 -31.00 1.23
N GLY A 306 26.15 -30.61 0.81
CA GLY A 306 27.34 -30.75 1.64
C GLY A 306 27.86 -32.18 1.81
N GLY A 307 27.59 -33.07 0.85
CA GLY A 307 28.12 -34.46 0.87
C GLY A 307 27.34 -35.41 1.82
N VAL A 308 26.32 -34.91 2.48
CA VAL A 308 25.42 -35.72 3.33
C VAL A 308 24.34 -36.37 2.48
N GLY A 309 24.01 -37.62 2.78
CA GLY A 309 22.95 -38.35 2.08
C GLY A 309 22.17 -39.31 2.98
N ILE A 310 21.08 -39.82 2.40
CA ILE A 310 20.28 -40.93 2.97
C ILE A 310 20.61 -42.17 2.14
N HIS A 311 21.05 -43.24 2.81
CA HIS A 311 21.51 -44.46 2.12
C HIS A 311 21.22 -45.73 2.92
N GLY A 312 21.40 -46.85 2.28
CA GLY A 312 21.34 -48.16 2.93
C GLY A 312 22.57 -48.43 3.83
N THR A 313 22.47 -49.39 4.70
CA THR A 313 23.63 -49.84 5.50
C THR A 313 23.76 -51.35 5.54
N GLY A 314 25.01 -51.83 5.56
CA GLY A 314 25.35 -53.22 5.89
C GLY A 314 25.33 -53.51 7.39
N GLU A 315 25.11 -52.48 8.21
CA GLU A 315 25.12 -52.54 9.69
C GLU A 315 23.75 -52.30 10.25
N PRO A 316 22.77 -53.20 10.08
CA PRO A 316 21.38 -52.99 10.51
C PRO A 316 21.23 -52.76 12.01
N TRP A 317 22.16 -53.23 12.83
CA TRP A 317 22.20 -53.03 14.27
C TRP A 317 22.52 -51.58 14.64
N SER A 318 23.07 -50.78 13.74
CA SER A 318 23.36 -49.36 13.95
C SER A 318 22.10 -48.48 13.89
N ILE A 319 20.98 -49.00 13.35
CA ILE A 319 19.71 -48.25 13.21
C ILE A 319 19.18 -47.93 14.60
N GLY A 320 18.81 -46.66 14.83
CA GLY A 320 18.38 -46.15 16.10
C GLY A 320 19.49 -45.61 16.99
N THR A 321 20.69 -45.45 16.43
CA THR A 321 21.87 -44.92 17.15
C THR A 321 22.57 -43.78 16.42
N ARG A 322 23.55 -43.17 17.08
CA ARG A 322 24.51 -42.20 16.49
C ARG A 322 25.76 -42.91 16.06
N ALA A 323 25.73 -43.50 14.85
CA ALA A 323 26.80 -44.37 14.36
C ALA A 323 27.46 -43.94 13.04
N SER A 324 26.89 -42.97 12.32
CA SER A 324 27.41 -42.55 11.02
C SER A 324 28.45 -41.42 11.12
N HIS A 325 29.11 -41.12 10.01
CA HIS A 325 29.98 -39.96 9.83
C HIS A 325 29.22 -38.79 9.17
N GLY A 326 27.96 -38.56 9.59
CA GLY A 326 27.12 -37.45 9.16
C GLY A 326 25.93 -37.86 8.26
N CYS A 327 26.01 -38.93 7.51
CA CYS A 327 24.93 -39.44 6.67
C CYS A 327 23.78 -40.05 7.50
N ILE A 328 22.65 -40.24 6.86
CA ILE A 328 21.45 -40.87 7.44
C ILE A 328 21.40 -42.31 6.91
N ARG A 329 21.58 -43.30 7.79
CA ARG A 329 21.58 -44.73 7.44
C ARG A 329 20.16 -45.30 7.63
N MET A 330 19.79 -46.18 6.71
CA MET A 330 18.53 -46.96 6.74
C MET A 330 18.81 -48.44 6.50
N THR A 331 17.90 -49.32 6.91
CA THR A 331 17.97 -50.70 6.42
C THR A 331 17.83 -50.73 4.90
N VAL A 332 18.40 -51.75 4.24
CA VAL A 332 18.35 -51.88 2.76
C VAL A 332 16.89 -51.93 2.26
N PRO A 333 15.96 -52.69 2.85
CA PRO A 333 14.57 -52.67 2.43
C PRO A 333 13.90 -51.27 2.60
N ASP A 334 14.18 -50.56 3.71
CA ASP A 334 13.58 -49.27 3.99
C ASP A 334 14.08 -48.17 3.03
N VAL A 335 15.39 -48.18 2.69
CA VAL A 335 15.93 -47.14 1.77
C VAL A 335 15.45 -47.38 0.34
N ILE A 336 15.23 -48.64 -0.07
CA ILE A 336 14.64 -48.97 -1.38
C ILE A 336 13.22 -48.45 -1.46
N ASP A 337 12.42 -48.72 -0.43
CA ASP A 337 11.03 -48.24 -0.34
C ASP A 337 10.95 -46.74 -0.32
N LEU A 338 11.76 -46.04 0.49
CA LEU A 338 11.81 -44.59 0.55
C LEU A 338 12.24 -43.99 -0.79
N PHE A 339 13.31 -44.54 -1.39
CA PHE A 339 13.85 -44.07 -2.65
C PHE A 339 12.82 -44.05 -3.77
N ASN A 340 11.99 -45.07 -3.88
CA ASN A 340 10.95 -45.19 -4.91
C ASN A 340 9.84 -44.14 -4.74
N GLN A 341 9.71 -43.56 -3.55
CA GLN A 341 8.64 -42.63 -3.18
C GLN A 341 9.07 -41.16 -3.17
N VAL A 342 10.37 -40.88 -3.17
CA VAL A 342 10.92 -39.53 -3.01
C VAL A 342 11.44 -39.02 -4.35
N PRO A 343 10.85 -37.95 -4.92
CA PRO A 343 11.36 -37.33 -6.14
C PRO A 343 12.62 -36.46 -5.87
N MET A 344 13.36 -36.16 -6.93
CA MET A 344 14.37 -35.14 -6.93
C MET A 344 13.75 -33.79 -6.50
N GLY A 345 14.50 -32.98 -5.76
CA GLY A 345 14.04 -31.70 -5.24
C GLY A 345 13.10 -31.78 -4.03
N ALA A 346 12.76 -33.00 -3.55
CA ALA A 346 11.94 -33.17 -2.35
C ALA A 346 12.59 -32.46 -1.15
N PRO A 347 11.87 -31.60 -0.41
CA PRO A 347 12.38 -30.98 0.79
C PRO A 347 12.64 -32.00 1.91
N VAL A 348 13.79 -31.82 2.59
CA VAL A 348 14.21 -32.63 3.74
C VAL A 348 14.51 -31.71 4.91
N PHE A 349 13.78 -31.85 5.98
CA PHE A 349 13.98 -31.09 7.21
C PHE A 349 14.65 -31.98 8.26
N ILE A 350 15.79 -31.54 8.80
CA ILE A 350 16.60 -32.27 9.78
C ILE A 350 16.75 -31.43 11.04
N GLN A 351 16.41 -32.02 12.20
CA GLN A 351 16.54 -31.35 13.51
C GLN A 351 17.04 -32.35 14.54
#